data_00b02205cb474dd76d988cbe558cde94
#
_entry.id   00b02205cb474dd76d988cbe558cde94
#
_cell.length_a   1.000
_cell.length_b   1.000
_cell.length_c   1.000
_cell.angle_alpha   90.00
_cell.angle_beta   90.00
_cell.angle_gamma   90.00
#
_symmetry.space_group_name_H-M   'P 1'
#
loop_
_entity.id
_entity.type
_entity.pdbx_description
1 polymer ?
#
loop_
_entity_poly.entity_id
_entity_poly.type
_entity_poly.pdbx_seq_one_letter_code
_entity_poly.pdbx_strand_id
1 'polypeptide(L)'
;MLGLRTDQRGMFEADHLYLDYVGRSSFYGFLACQRGQLFNDEEFAEFYCLNNGRDSVPPSMLATALLLQTHDKVSDDEAKARADFDIRWKVALGIAVDDKPFAKSTLQLFRAHLILHEKIRGVFERSLQFARQTGYLKGHRMKAALDTSYILGCGAVKDTYNLLADGIVQVARALSVLDGIKIQEWASKRGLERYFGSSVKGEAAINWDDEKERRTFLQAIVADADRVLELARQAQCQLPNEDQKRQVILDSVDLLGQLLLQDVERKDDGVSIKEGVSRNRIPSVHDPEMRHGHKSSSVRFDGYKAAVAVDTDSQLITAVDVLPGNAPDNTGAMALVEQSEKNTACEVEETMGDCAYGDGTTRQTFVNAGRTLVAKVPGRPNKAYFPKEDFQIDLVTGICTCPAGQSTRIRRRLKSHPDGQGGWQRPWGFSFDNRICGACPLRSKCVAGKKGKGRTVSLHPQEALLQQARAFQQSPAFAEYRRRRQVVEHRLARLVQLGIRQSRYFGRVKTRFQLLMAATVANLTLVAAKMEMMKVARGMNNMLSSRVNALIAF
;
A
#
# COMPACT_ATOMS: atom_id res chain seq x y z
N MET A 1 -22.42 -20.61 -18.68
CA MET A 1 -22.81 -21.13 -17.36
C MET A 1 -21.60 -21.33 -16.48
N LEU A 2 -21.74 -21.57 -15.20
CA LEU A 2 -20.65 -21.94 -14.31
C LEU A 2 -20.12 -23.32 -14.68
N GLY A 3 -18.86 -23.40 -15.12
CA GLY A 3 -18.18 -24.67 -15.31
C GLY A 3 -17.67 -25.22 -13.98
N LEU A 4 -17.99 -26.47 -13.69
CA LEU A 4 -17.56 -27.13 -12.47
C LEU A 4 -16.41 -28.10 -12.77
N ARG A 5 -15.48 -28.20 -11.83
CA ARG A 5 -14.48 -29.27 -11.85
C ARG A 5 -15.13 -30.61 -11.61
N THR A 6 -14.76 -31.59 -12.41
CA THR A 6 -15.19 -32.96 -12.17
C THR A 6 -14.27 -33.63 -11.15
N ASP A 7 -14.85 -34.40 -10.23
CA ASP A 7 -14.09 -35.25 -9.29
C ASP A 7 -13.52 -36.51 -9.96
N GLN A 8 -13.99 -36.84 -11.17
CA GLN A 8 -13.47 -37.97 -11.94
C GLN A 8 -12.08 -37.62 -12.48
N ARG A 9 -11.08 -38.25 -11.93
CA ARG A 9 -9.69 -38.12 -12.40
C ARG A 9 -9.47 -38.93 -13.67
N GLY A 10 -9.03 -38.26 -14.72
CA GLY A 10 -8.58 -38.91 -15.91
C GLY A 10 -7.25 -39.64 -15.71
N MET A 11 -7.06 -40.79 -16.37
CA MET A 11 -5.83 -41.59 -16.27
C MET A 11 -4.58 -40.81 -16.76
N PHE A 12 -4.76 -39.80 -17.60
CA PHE A 12 -3.70 -38.97 -18.20
C PHE A 12 -3.53 -37.61 -17.55
N GLU A 13 -4.14 -37.35 -16.39
CA GLU A 13 -3.92 -36.12 -15.64
C GLU A 13 -2.47 -36.01 -15.15
N ALA A 14 -1.89 -34.84 -15.32
CA ALA A 14 -0.48 -34.60 -15.00
C ALA A 14 -0.15 -34.82 -13.52
N ASP A 15 -1.09 -34.51 -12.60
CA ASP A 15 -0.90 -34.73 -11.17
C ASP A 15 -0.85 -36.21 -10.80
N HIS A 16 -1.55 -37.07 -11.53
CA HIS A 16 -1.46 -38.51 -11.33
C HIS A 16 -0.10 -39.07 -11.78
N LEU A 17 0.41 -38.60 -12.93
CA LEU A 17 1.62 -39.13 -13.54
C LEU A 17 2.92 -38.48 -13.01
N TYR A 18 2.90 -37.18 -12.71
CA TYR A 18 4.10 -36.38 -12.50
C TYR A 18 4.19 -35.69 -11.13
N LEU A 19 3.26 -35.95 -10.19
CA LEU A 19 3.27 -35.29 -8.88
C LEU A 19 4.58 -35.53 -8.11
N ASP A 20 5.07 -36.77 -8.15
CA ASP A 20 6.31 -37.13 -7.46
C ASP A 20 7.55 -36.55 -8.17
N TYR A 21 7.52 -36.46 -9.51
CA TYR A 21 8.56 -35.81 -10.30
C TYR A 21 8.65 -34.31 -10.04
N VAL A 22 7.51 -33.61 -9.93
CA VAL A 22 7.43 -32.18 -9.58
C VAL A 22 7.78 -31.93 -8.12
N GLY A 23 7.60 -32.97 -7.29
CA GLY A 23 7.83 -32.93 -5.84
C GLY A 23 6.60 -32.45 -5.06
N ARG A 24 6.09 -33.32 -4.17
CA ARG A 24 4.92 -33.02 -3.32
C ARG A 24 5.14 -31.82 -2.38
N SER A 25 6.39 -31.55 -1.99
CA SER A 25 6.79 -30.44 -1.13
C SER A 25 6.99 -29.12 -1.89
N SER A 26 7.05 -29.16 -3.23
CA SER A 26 7.08 -27.96 -4.04
C SER A 26 5.74 -27.20 -3.93
N PHE A 27 5.74 -25.88 -4.20
CA PHE A 27 4.50 -25.11 -4.20
C PHE A 27 3.47 -25.64 -5.21
N TYR A 28 3.92 -26.16 -6.35
CA TYR A 28 3.06 -26.79 -7.37
C TYR A 28 2.44 -28.10 -6.87
N GLY A 29 3.24 -28.96 -6.26
CA GLY A 29 2.77 -30.21 -5.65
C GLY A 29 1.85 -29.96 -4.45
N PHE A 30 2.13 -28.94 -3.64
CA PHE A 30 1.24 -28.49 -2.58
C PHE A 30 -0.14 -28.07 -3.13
N LEU A 31 -0.17 -27.24 -4.17
CA LEU A 31 -1.43 -26.82 -4.81
C LEU A 31 -2.18 -28.04 -5.39
N ALA A 32 -1.48 -28.98 -6.04
CA ALA A 32 -2.09 -30.19 -6.55
C ALA A 32 -2.76 -31.03 -5.43
N CYS A 33 -2.07 -31.21 -4.29
CA CYS A 33 -2.57 -31.99 -3.16
C CYS A 33 -3.71 -31.30 -2.40
N GLN A 34 -3.77 -29.96 -2.41
CA GLN A 34 -4.74 -29.19 -1.62
C GLN A 34 -5.81 -28.49 -2.49
N ARG A 35 -5.83 -28.73 -3.77
CA ARG A 35 -6.68 -28.07 -4.77
C ARG A 35 -8.16 -28.04 -4.38
N GLY A 36 -8.74 -29.18 -3.98
CA GLY A 36 -10.14 -29.30 -3.59
C GLY A 36 -10.49 -28.65 -2.23
N GLN A 37 -9.47 -28.24 -1.44
CA GLN A 37 -9.67 -27.58 -0.16
C GLN A 37 -9.45 -26.06 -0.24
N LEU A 38 -8.76 -25.60 -1.29
CA LEU A 38 -8.41 -24.18 -1.43
C LEU A 38 -9.55 -23.39 -2.07
N PHE A 39 -10.14 -23.88 -3.16
CA PHE A 39 -11.18 -23.15 -3.89
C PHE A 39 -12.28 -24.10 -4.37
N ASN A 40 -13.52 -23.66 -4.22
CA ASN A 40 -14.72 -24.25 -4.78
C ASN A 40 -15.23 -23.40 -5.95
N ASP A 41 -15.73 -24.02 -7.00
CA ASP A 41 -16.24 -23.30 -8.16
C ASP A 41 -17.50 -22.51 -7.82
N GLU A 42 -18.35 -23.00 -6.93
CA GLU A 42 -19.58 -22.37 -6.48
C GLU A 42 -19.34 -21.02 -5.76
N GLU A 43 -18.15 -20.81 -5.17
CA GLU A 43 -17.77 -19.53 -4.53
C GLU A 43 -17.74 -18.38 -5.52
N PHE A 44 -17.64 -18.67 -6.81
CA PHE A 44 -17.57 -17.71 -7.91
C PHE A 44 -18.84 -17.69 -8.77
N ALA A 45 -19.92 -18.36 -8.35
CA ALA A 45 -21.13 -18.52 -9.16
C ALA A 45 -21.74 -17.19 -9.65
N GLU A 46 -21.61 -16.12 -8.84
CA GLU A 46 -22.12 -14.78 -9.19
C GLU A 46 -21.46 -14.15 -10.42
N PHE A 47 -20.33 -14.67 -10.88
CA PHE A 47 -19.65 -14.20 -12.10
C PHE A 47 -20.28 -14.74 -13.38
N TYR A 48 -21.17 -15.71 -13.27
CA TYR A 48 -21.66 -16.50 -14.38
C TYR A 48 -23.19 -16.50 -14.43
N CYS A 49 -23.73 -16.54 -15.64
CA CYS A 49 -25.16 -16.73 -15.84
C CYS A 49 -25.59 -18.14 -15.42
N LEU A 50 -26.75 -18.27 -14.76
CA LEU A 50 -27.23 -19.55 -14.24
C LEU A 50 -27.69 -20.51 -15.35
N ASN A 51 -28.38 -20.00 -16.37
CA ASN A 51 -29.17 -20.82 -17.29
C ASN A 51 -28.90 -20.54 -18.78
N ASN A 52 -27.82 -19.85 -19.14
CA ASN A 52 -27.58 -19.49 -20.55
C ASN A 52 -26.08 -19.46 -20.88
N GLY A 53 -25.72 -20.00 -22.03
CA GLY A 53 -24.39 -19.98 -22.60
C GLY A 53 -23.61 -21.30 -22.41
N ARG A 54 -22.37 -21.34 -22.93
CA ARG A 54 -21.45 -22.44 -22.77
C ARG A 54 -20.87 -22.45 -21.36
N ASP A 55 -20.55 -23.64 -20.85
CA ASP A 55 -19.83 -23.78 -19.58
C ASP A 55 -18.47 -23.05 -19.63
N SER A 56 -18.19 -22.33 -18.56
CA SER A 56 -16.92 -21.63 -18.39
C SER A 56 -15.78 -22.61 -18.05
N VAL A 57 -14.55 -22.13 -18.16
CA VAL A 57 -13.44 -22.78 -17.47
C VAL A 57 -13.74 -22.72 -15.95
N PRO A 58 -13.52 -23.84 -15.19
CA PRO A 58 -13.76 -23.85 -13.76
C PRO A 58 -13.05 -22.69 -13.05
N PRO A 59 -13.76 -21.83 -12.28
CA PRO A 59 -13.16 -20.66 -11.62
C PRO A 59 -12.07 -21.02 -10.63
N SER A 60 -12.21 -22.16 -9.94
CA SER A 60 -11.17 -22.67 -9.03
C SER A 60 -9.84 -22.94 -9.73
N MET A 61 -9.89 -23.38 -11.01
CA MET A 61 -8.71 -23.53 -11.85
C MET A 61 -8.08 -22.17 -12.20
N LEU A 62 -8.90 -21.17 -12.57
CA LEU A 62 -8.43 -19.81 -12.87
C LEU A 62 -7.85 -19.13 -11.64
N ALA A 63 -8.45 -19.31 -10.45
CA ALA A 63 -7.90 -18.83 -9.18
C ALA A 63 -6.53 -19.47 -8.90
N THR A 64 -6.39 -20.78 -9.10
CA THR A 64 -5.10 -21.48 -8.98
C THR A 64 -4.08 -20.96 -9.99
N ALA A 65 -4.49 -20.70 -11.24
CA ALA A 65 -3.61 -20.12 -12.27
C ALA A 65 -3.12 -18.71 -11.89
N LEU A 66 -3.95 -17.87 -11.27
CA LEU A 66 -3.55 -16.55 -10.74
C LEU A 66 -2.56 -16.66 -9.56
N LEU A 67 -2.71 -17.68 -8.69
CA LEU A 67 -1.71 -17.96 -7.65
C LEU A 67 -0.36 -18.34 -8.25
N LEU A 68 -0.37 -19.23 -9.25
CA LEU A 68 0.83 -19.64 -9.98
C LEU A 68 1.48 -18.46 -10.71
N GLN A 69 0.68 -17.62 -11.37
CA GLN A 69 1.14 -16.41 -12.04
C GLN A 69 1.86 -15.46 -11.06
N THR A 70 1.30 -15.30 -9.87
CA THR A 70 1.87 -14.44 -8.82
C THR A 70 3.14 -15.05 -8.24
N HIS A 71 3.14 -16.36 -7.97
CA HIS A 71 4.30 -17.09 -7.46
C HIS A 71 5.48 -17.01 -8.41
N ASP A 72 5.24 -17.26 -9.69
CA ASP A 72 6.28 -17.28 -10.72
C ASP A 72 6.60 -15.88 -11.28
N LYS A 73 5.80 -14.87 -10.95
CA LYS A 73 5.95 -13.45 -11.37
C LYS A 73 5.89 -13.25 -12.88
N VAL A 74 5.08 -14.03 -13.56
CA VAL A 74 5.00 -14.05 -15.02
C VAL A 74 3.91 -13.14 -15.58
N SER A 75 4.05 -12.76 -16.87
CA SER A 75 3.05 -12.02 -17.62
C SER A 75 1.81 -12.87 -17.91
N ASP A 76 0.76 -12.27 -18.46
CA ASP A 76 -0.43 -13.02 -18.90
C ASP A 76 -0.12 -13.98 -20.06
N ASP A 77 0.75 -13.56 -20.98
CA ASP A 77 1.19 -14.39 -22.10
C ASP A 77 2.01 -15.59 -21.62
N GLU A 78 2.94 -15.36 -20.72
CA GLU A 78 3.75 -16.43 -20.14
C GLU A 78 2.93 -17.36 -19.25
N ALA A 79 1.96 -16.84 -18.48
CA ALA A 79 1.05 -17.66 -17.69
C ALA A 79 0.23 -18.61 -18.58
N LYS A 80 -0.25 -18.11 -19.73
CA LYS A 80 -0.92 -18.94 -20.74
C LYS A 80 0.03 -20.01 -21.31
N ALA A 81 1.24 -19.63 -21.70
CA ALA A 81 2.24 -20.57 -22.22
C ALA A 81 2.62 -21.65 -21.19
N ARG A 82 2.78 -21.27 -19.91
CA ARG A 82 3.05 -22.24 -18.83
C ARG A 82 1.87 -23.16 -18.57
N ALA A 83 0.64 -22.65 -18.59
CA ALA A 83 -0.54 -23.50 -18.48
C ALA A 83 -0.64 -24.54 -19.61
N ASP A 84 -0.16 -24.20 -20.81
CA ASP A 84 -0.18 -25.09 -21.96
C ASP A 84 0.99 -26.10 -21.99
N PHE A 85 2.17 -25.72 -21.50
CA PHE A 85 3.40 -26.49 -21.76
C PHE A 85 4.26 -26.82 -20.54
N ASP A 86 4.09 -26.15 -19.38
CA ASP A 86 4.88 -26.41 -18.18
C ASP A 86 4.24 -27.53 -17.33
N ILE A 87 4.95 -28.64 -17.19
CA ILE A 87 4.45 -29.80 -16.44
C ILE A 87 4.11 -29.46 -14.98
N ARG A 88 4.84 -28.54 -14.36
CA ARG A 88 4.59 -28.10 -12.96
C ARG A 88 3.22 -27.43 -12.85
N TRP A 89 2.89 -26.57 -13.84
CA TRP A 89 1.58 -25.92 -13.91
C TRP A 89 0.47 -26.93 -14.19
N LYS A 90 0.70 -27.88 -15.10
CA LYS A 90 -0.25 -28.95 -15.39
C LYS A 90 -0.58 -29.78 -14.15
N VAL A 91 0.45 -30.15 -13.36
CA VAL A 91 0.28 -30.87 -12.09
C VAL A 91 -0.52 -30.01 -11.10
N ALA A 92 -0.17 -28.74 -10.90
CA ALA A 92 -0.89 -27.87 -9.97
C ALA A 92 -2.34 -27.61 -10.40
N LEU A 93 -2.60 -27.47 -11.70
CA LEU A 93 -3.93 -27.27 -12.25
C LEU A 93 -4.75 -28.57 -12.30
N GLY A 94 -4.12 -29.76 -12.29
CA GLY A 94 -4.77 -31.06 -12.42
C GLY A 94 -5.48 -31.23 -13.76
N ILE A 95 -4.70 -31.14 -14.82
CA ILE A 95 -5.16 -31.27 -16.21
C ILE A 95 -4.27 -32.24 -16.96
N ALA A 96 -4.71 -32.75 -18.10
CA ALA A 96 -3.91 -33.63 -18.95
C ALA A 96 -2.72 -32.86 -19.56
N VAL A 97 -1.67 -33.61 -19.95
CA VAL A 97 -0.42 -33.00 -20.44
C VAL A 97 -0.63 -32.24 -21.75
N ASP A 98 -1.56 -32.70 -22.58
CA ASP A 98 -1.93 -32.12 -23.88
C ASP A 98 -3.03 -31.04 -23.80
N ASP A 99 -3.68 -30.87 -22.65
CA ASP A 99 -4.73 -29.87 -22.48
C ASP A 99 -4.22 -28.42 -22.61
N LYS A 100 -5.08 -27.57 -23.18
CA LYS A 100 -4.94 -26.11 -23.20
C LYS A 100 -6.10 -25.47 -22.40
N PRO A 101 -5.95 -25.29 -21.08
CA PRO A 101 -7.07 -25.14 -20.16
C PRO A 101 -7.87 -23.85 -20.33
N PHE A 102 -7.25 -22.76 -20.77
CA PHE A 102 -7.93 -21.46 -20.92
C PHE A 102 -7.22 -20.56 -21.93
N ALA A 103 -7.94 -19.57 -22.47
CA ALA A 103 -7.37 -18.50 -23.26
C ALA A 103 -6.84 -17.37 -22.35
N LYS A 104 -5.85 -16.59 -22.82
CA LYS A 104 -5.34 -15.41 -22.11
C LYS A 104 -6.46 -14.45 -21.69
N SER A 105 -7.40 -14.17 -22.60
CA SER A 105 -8.56 -13.31 -22.34
C SER A 105 -9.46 -13.85 -21.23
N THR A 106 -9.61 -15.17 -21.11
CA THR A 106 -10.38 -15.79 -20.01
C THR A 106 -9.76 -15.51 -18.66
N LEU A 107 -8.42 -15.61 -18.53
CA LEU A 107 -7.72 -15.29 -17.28
C LEU A 107 -7.83 -13.79 -16.94
N GLN A 108 -7.74 -12.93 -17.96
CA GLN A 108 -7.89 -11.48 -17.78
C GLN A 108 -9.31 -11.10 -17.36
N LEU A 109 -10.33 -11.70 -17.97
CA LEU A 109 -11.74 -11.48 -17.64
C LEU A 109 -12.04 -11.94 -16.20
N PHE A 110 -11.58 -13.14 -15.83
CA PHE A 110 -11.75 -13.64 -14.46
C PHE A 110 -11.12 -12.71 -13.43
N ARG A 111 -9.91 -12.19 -13.70
CA ARG A 111 -9.26 -11.16 -12.86
C ARG A 111 -10.12 -9.89 -12.75
N ALA A 112 -10.70 -9.43 -13.86
CA ALA A 112 -11.58 -8.27 -13.86
C ALA A 112 -12.82 -8.50 -12.99
N HIS A 113 -13.44 -9.67 -13.06
CA HIS A 113 -14.57 -10.04 -12.19
C HIS A 113 -14.16 -10.08 -10.71
N LEU A 114 -13.00 -10.66 -10.36
CA LEU A 114 -12.50 -10.66 -8.98
C LEU A 114 -12.34 -9.24 -8.42
N ILE A 115 -11.94 -8.28 -9.26
CA ILE A 115 -11.77 -6.88 -8.88
C ILE A 115 -13.14 -6.19 -8.75
N LEU A 116 -14.01 -6.33 -9.75
CA LEU A 116 -15.33 -5.68 -9.80
C LEU A 116 -16.24 -6.11 -8.66
N HIS A 117 -16.25 -7.40 -8.32
CA HIS A 117 -17.08 -7.97 -7.26
C HIS A 117 -16.37 -8.03 -5.90
N GLU A 118 -15.20 -7.40 -5.76
CA GLU A 118 -14.36 -7.41 -4.55
C GLU A 118 -14.02 -8.81 -3.99
N LYS A 119 -14.19 -9.87 -4.80
CA LYS A 119 -13.97 -11.28 -4.39
C LYS A 119 -12.50 -11.65 -4.17
N ILE A 120 -11.59 -10.79 -4.58
CA ILE A 120 -10.16 -11.01 -4.31
C ILE A 120 -9.87 -11.11 -2.82
N ARG A 121 -10.63 -10.40 -1.99
CA ARG A 121 -10.52 -10.52 -0.54
C ARG A 121 -10.86 -11.94 -0.08
N GLY A 122 -11.90 -12.56 -0.65
CA GLY A 122 -12.25 -13.97 -0.36
C GLY A 122 -11.13 -14.94 -0.68
N VAL A 123 -10.39 -14.74 -1.80
CA VAL A 123 -9.21 -15.55 -2.14
C VAL A 123 -8.12 -15.42 -1.06
N PHE A 124 -7.89 -14.22 -0.55
CA PHE A 124 -6.94 -13.99 0.54
C PHE A 124 -7.40 -14.61 1.86
N GLU A 125 -8.66 -14.38 2.25
CA GLU A 125 -9.28 -14.94 3.47
C GLU A 125 -9.24 -16.46 3.45
N ARG A 126 -9.40 -17.09 2.28
CA ARG A 126 -9.29 -18.54 2.11
C ARG A 126 -7.91 -19.08 2.50
N SER A 127 -6.83 -18.34 2.24
CA SER A 127 -5.48 -18.72 2.69
C SER A 127 -5.37 -18.79 4.23
N LEU A 128 -6.06 -17.90 4.94
CA LEU A 128 -6.09 -17.85 6.40
C LEU A 128 -7.01 -18.96 6.98
N GLN A 129 -8.16 -19.19 6.34
CA GLN A 129 -9.04 -20.31 6.69
C GLN A 129 -8.33 -21.65 6.51
N PHE A 130 -7.60 -21.82 5.40
CA PHE A 130 -6.79 -23.01 5.16
C PHE A 130 -5.71 -23.18 6.23
N ALA A 131 -5.02 -22.09 6.61
CA ALA A 131 -4.05 -22.14 7.70
C ALA A 131 -4.69 -22.55 9.05
N ARG A 132 -5.94 -22.18 9.30
CA ARG A 132 -6.70 -22.61 10.49
C ARG A 132 -7.09 -24.08 10.39
N GLN A 133 -7.63 -24.54 9.27
CA GLN A 133 -8.03 -25.94 9.04
C GLN A 133 -6.85 -26.91 9.18
N THR A 134 -5.67 -26.51 8.74
CA THR A 134 -4.44 -27.31 8.89
C THR A 134 -3.82 -27.24 10.29
N GLY A 135 -4.41 -26.46 11.21
CA GLY A 135 -3.91 -26.26 12.56
C GLY A 135 -2.66 -25.42 12.65
N TYR A 136 -2.33 -24.67 11.59
CA TYR A 136 -1.21 -23.72 11.58
C TYR A 136 -1.56 -22.44 12.32
N LEU A 137 -2.72 -21.84 12.05
CA LEU A 137 -3.29 -20.73 12.81
C LEU A 137 -4.11 -21.32 13.96
N LYS A 138 -3.65 -21.14 15.20
CA LYS A 138 -4.26 -21.70 16.41
C LYS A 138 -4.83 -20.60 17.30
N GLY A 139 -5.82 -21.00 18.13
CA GLY A 139 -6.40 -20.11 19.14
C GLY A 139 -7.35 -19.05 18.57
N HIS A 140 -7.78 -18.14 19.48
CA HIS A 140 -8.69 -17.03 19.19
C HIS A 140 -8.07 -15.67 19.50
N ARG A 141 -6.79 -15.62 19.84
CA ARG A 141 -6.03 -14.41 20.18
C ARG A 141 -4.73 -14.38 19.42
N MET A 142 -4.31 -13.20 19.04
CA MET A 142 -3.06 -12.99 18.30
C MET A 142 -2.42 -11.65 18.66
N LYS A 143 -1.15 -11.50 18.30
CA LYS A 143 -0.40 -10.24 18.41
C LYS A 143 -0.02 -9.77 17.02
N ALA A 144 -0.49 -8.58 16.65
CA ALA A 144 -0.27 -8.03 15.32
C ALA A 144 0.97 -7.14 15.25
N ALA A 145 1.83 -7.35 14.27
CA ALA A 145 2.89 -6.42 13.90
C ALA A 145 2.49 -5.66 12.62
N LEU A 146 2.53 -4.32 12.68
CA LEU A 146 2.21 -3.43 11.56
C LEU A 146 3.48 -2.83 10.98
N ASP A 147 3.54 -2.71 9.66
CA ASP A 147 4.57 -1.97 8.97
C ASP A 147 4.13 -1.59 7.55
N THR A 148 4.89 -0.72 6.88
CA THR A 148 4.64 -0.29 5.51
C THR A 148 5.86 -0.49 4.62
N SER A 149 5.60 -0.66 3.32
CA SER A 149 6.64 -0.66 2.30
C SER A 149 6.17 0.09 1.06
N TYR A 150 7.08 0.81 0.41
CA TYR A 150 6.73 1.53 -0.81
C TYR A 150 6.55 0.59 -2.00
N ILE A 151 5.64 0.99 -2.89
CA ILE A 151 5.35 0.38 -4.18
C ILE A 151 5.56 1.47 -5.24
N LEU A 152 6.46 1.23 -6.18
CA LEU A 152 6.62 2.11 -7.32
C LEU A 152 5.37 2.01 -8.21
N GLY A 153 4.82 3.12 -8.62
CA GLY A 153 3.71 3.14 -9.58
C GLY A 153 4.19 2.79 -10.99
N CYS A 154 3.29 2.33 -11.84
CA CYS A 154 3.60 2.05 -13.24
C CYS A 154 3.33 3.23 -14.19
N GLY A 155 2.70 4.31 -13.70
CA GLY A 155 2.47 5.53 -14.46
C GLY A 155 3.76 6.30 -14.71
N ALA A 156 3.94 6.79 -15.92
CA ALA A 156 5.09 7.62 -16.27
C ALA A 156 5.06 8.94 -15.48
N VAL A 157 6.11 9.21 -14.73
CA VAL A 157 6.29 10.46 -14.00
C VAL A 157 6.77 11.53 -14.97
N LYS A 158 6.09 12.66 -15.01
CA LYS A 158 6.39 13.74 -15.95
C LYS A 158 6.62 15.08 -15.25
N ASP A 159 7.41 15.93 -15.89
CA ASP A 159 7.53 17.34 -15.52
C ASP A 159 6.23 18.10 -15.83
N THR A 160 6.11 19.32 -15.32
CA THR A 160 4.90 20.14 -15.43
C THR A 160 4.43 20.35 -16.88
N TYR A 161 5.35 20.60 -17.82
CA TYR A 161 4.98 20.85 -19.21
C TYR A 161 4.36 19.61 -19.88
N ASN A 162 5.03 18.47 -19.75
CA ASN A 162 4.55 17.21 -20.29
C ASN A 162 3.31 16.68 -19.55
N LEU A 163 3.20 16.98 -18.25
CA LEU A 163 2.03 16.59 -17.45
C LEU A 163 0.77 17.36 -17.89
N LEU A 164 0.88 18.67 -18.12
CA LEU A 164 -0.18 19.49 -18.68
C LEU A 164 -0.55 19.06 -20.10
N ALA A 165 0.45 18.76 -20.94
CA ALA A 165 0.23 18.22 -22.27
C ALA A 165 -0.59 16.94 -22.27
N ASP A 166 -0.25 15.97 -21.40
CA ASP A 166 -1.02 14.73 -21.24
C ASP A 166 -2.45 14.99 -20.77
N GLY A 167 -2.65 15.95 -19.87
CA GLY A 167 -3.97 16.39 -19.42
C GLY A 167 -4.82 16.95 -20.56
N ILE A 168 -4.24 17.83 -21.40
CA ILE A 168 -4.87 18.36 -22.62
C ILE A 168 -5.25 17.22 -23.57
N VAL A 169 -4.34 16.26 -23.80
CA VAL A 169 -4.59 15.10 -24.66
C VAL A 169 -5.73 14.23 -24.13
N GLN A 170 -5.88 14.06 -22.82
CA GLN A 170 -7.01 13.29 -22.26
C GLN A 170 -8.34 13.97 -22.52
N VAL A 171 -8.47 15.26 -22.26
CA VAL A 171 -9.70 16.01 -22.56
C VAL A 171 -9.98 16.00 -24.06
N ALA A 172 -8.97 16.21 -24.91
CA ALA A 172 -9.08 16.16 -26.36
C ALA A 172 -9.60 14.78 -26.85
N ARG A 173 -9.13 13.68 -26.27
CA ARG A 173 -9.63 12.33 -26.58
C ARG A 173 -11.08 12.16 -26.23
N ALA A 174 -11.51 12.61 -25.05
CA ALA A 174 -12.90 12.52 -24.63
C ALA A 174 -13.81 13.30 -25.60
N LEU A 175 -13.41 14.50 -26.00
CA LEU A 175 -14.15 15.33 -26.97
C LEU A 175 -14.15 14.74 -28.39
N SER A 176 -13.02 14.19 -28.85
CA SER A 176 -12.94 13.57 -30.18
C SER A 176 -13.83 12.34 -30.32
N VAL A 177 -13.98 11.55 -29.26
CA VAL A 177 -14.91 10.42 -29.19
C VAL A 177 -16.37 10.90 -29.24
N LEU A 178 -16.68 12.02 -28.58
CA LEU A 178 -18.01 12.62 -28.64
C LEU A 178 -18.34 13.10 -30.06
N ASP A 179 -17.39 13.79 -30.70
CA ASP A 179 -17.55 14.32 -32.07
C ASP A 179 -17.50 13.21 -33.14
N GLY A 180 -17.15 11.97 -32.80
CA GLY A 180 -17.02 10.84 -33.73
C GLY A 180 -15.86 11.01 -34.73
N ILE A 181 -14.83 11.80 -34.40
CA ILE A 181 -13.69 12.14 -35.25
C ILE A 181 -12.43 11.49 -34.69
N LYS A 182 -11.50 11.06 -35.56
CA LYS A 182 -10.19 10.56 -35.11
C LYS A 182 -9.42 11.66 -34.39
N ILE A 183 -8.75 11.30 -33.31
CA ILE A 183 -8.07 12.26 -32.42
C ILE A 183 -7.04 13.15 -33.15
N GLN A 184 -6.29 12.61 -34.09
CA GLN A 184 -5.30 13.35 -34.86
C GLN A 184 -5.98 14.44 -35.72
N GLU A 185 -7.09 14.09 -36.40
CA GLU A 185 -7.87 15.04 -37.20
C GLU A 185 -8.54 16.09 -36.31
N TRP A 186 -9.06 15.66 -35.15
CA TRP A 186 -9.68 16.55 -34.17
C TRP A 186 -8.69 17.57 -33.65
N ALA A 187 -7.45 17.13 -33.35
CA ALA A 187 -6.36 17.98 -32.87
C ALA A 187 -5.88 18.96 -33.95
N SER A 188 -5.73 18.48 -35.20
CA SER A 188 -5.28 19.32 -36.31
C SER A 188 -6.26 20.45 -36.61
N LYS A 189 -7.56 20.18 -36.62
CA LYS A 189 -8.60 21.22 -36.79
C LYS A 189 -8.54 22.33 -35.73
N ARG A 190 -7.86 22.06 -34.59
CA ARG A 190 -7.79 22.96 -33.43
C ARG A 190 -6.38 23.48 -33.11
N GLY A 191 -5.39 23.13 -33.94
CA GLY A 191 -3.99 23.56 -33.76
C GLY A 191 -3.37 22.96 -32.48
N LEU A 192 -3.70 21.72 -32.16
CA LEU A 192 -3.23 21.01 -30.95
C LEU A 192 -2.27 19.85 -31.27
N GLU A 193 -1.75 19.76 -32.50
CA GLU A 193 -0.90 18.67 -32.99
C GLU A 193 0.35 18.50 -32.12
N ARG A 194 0.90 19.62 -31.61
CA ARG A 194 2.12 19.62 -30.78
C ARG A 194 2.03 18.74 -29.52
N TYR A 195 0.80 18.39 -29.05
CA TYR A 195 0.61 17.55 -27.86
C TYR A 195 0.63 16.06 -28.16
N PHE A 196 0.69 15.66 -29.43
CA PHE A 196 0.64 14.26 -29.86
C PHE A 196 1.99 13.70 -30.29
N GLY A 197 3.06 14.47 -30.07
CA GLY A 197 4.46 14.03 -30.18
C GLY A 197 4.93 13.22 -28.97
N SER A 198 6.22 12.93 -28.93
CA SER A 198 6.81 12.16 -27.84
C SER A 198 6.95 12.96 -26.54
N SER A 199 7.23 14.26 -26.65
CA SER A 199 7.43 15.17 -25.52
C SER A 199 7.26 16.62 -25.95
N VAL A 200 6.24 17.30 -25.44
CA VAL A 200 6.03 18.72 -25.77
C VAL A 200 7.22 19.59 -25.33
N LYS A 201 7.85 19.22 -24.21
CA LYS A 201 9.05 19.89 -23.72
C LYS A 201 10.27 19.57 -24.57
N GLY A 202 10.45 18.30 -24.93
CA GLY A 202 11.63 17.85 -25.70
C GLY A 202 11.62 18.32 -27.17
N GLU A 203 10.44 18.55 -27.75
CA GLU A 203 10.25 19.03 -29.12
C GLU A 203 10.17 20.53 -29.23
N ALA A 204 10.15 21.26 -28.11
CA ALA A 204 10.09 22.71 -28.10
C ALA A 204 11.45 23.34 -28.51
N ALA A 205 11.43 24.15 -29.58
CA ALA A 205 12.59 24.90 -30.05
C ALA A 205 12.75 26.23 -29.29
N ILE A 206 13.00 26.15 -27.97
CA ILE A 206 13.19 27.30 -27.09
C ILE A 206 14.51 27.20 -26.32
N ASN A 207 15.06 28.32 -25.90
CA ASN A 207 16.18 28.33 -24.96
C ASN A 207 15.69 28.09 -23.53
N TRP A 208 15.97 26.89 -22.99
CA TRP A 208 15.55 26.48 -21.63
C TRP A 208 16.27 27.26 -20.51
N ASP A 209 17.36 27.97 -20.79
CA ASP A 209 18.03 28.84 -19.82
C ASP A 209 17.40 30.24 -19.78
N ASP A 210 16.67 30.65 -20.82
CA ASP A 210 15.94 31.92 -20.86
C ASP A 210 14.59 31.81 -20.14
N GLU A 211 14.41 32.59 -19.08
CA GLU A 211 13.18 32.62 -18.28
C GLU A 211 11.98 33.14 -19.07
N LYS A 212 12.19 34.10 -19.97
CA LYS A 212 11.09 34.68 -20.78
C LYS A 212 10.56 33.67 -21.78
N GLU A 213 11.43 32.93 -22.46
CA GLU A 213 11.02 31.89 -23.40
C GLU A 213 10.28 30.78 -22.71
N ARG A 214 10.78 30.31 -21.54
CA ARG A 214 10.07 29.31 -20.72
C ARG A 214 8.68 29.79 -20.29
N ARG A 215 8.56 31.05 -19.87
CA ARG A 215 7.31 31.63 -19.42
C ARG A 215 6.31 31.77 -20.59
N THR A 216 6.75 32.22 -21.74
CA THR A 216 5.94 32.33 -22.97
C THR A 216 5.45 30.92 -23.39
N PHE A 217 6.32 29.94 -23.35
CA PHE A 217 5.96 28.55 -23.68
C PHE A 217 4.93 27.96 -22.70
N LEU A 218 5.10 28.17 -21.40
CA LEU A 218 4.13 27.77 -20.40
C LEU A 218 2.77 28.46 -20.60
N GLN A 219 2.81 29.77 -20.89
CA GLN A 219 1.59 30.56 -21.14
C GLN A 219 0.81 30.03 -22.34
N ALA A 220 1.49 29.60 -23.39
CA ALA A 220 0.85 28.99 -24.56
C ALA A 220 0.19 27.63 -24.21
N ILE A 221 0.82 26.80 -23.38
CA ILE A 221 0.24 25.53 -22.91
C ILE A 221 -0.99 25.79 -22.02
N VAL A 222 -0.90 26.75 -21.11
CA VAL A 222 -2.01 27.10 -20.22
C VAL A 222 -3.20 27.67 -21.01
N ALA A 223 -2.94 28.50 -22.03
CA ALA A 223 -3.98 29.03 -22.91
C ALA A 223 -4.69 27.90 -23.70
N ASP A 224 -3.95 26.92 -24.20
CA ASP A 224 -4.54 25.74 -24.85
C ASP A 224 -5.34 24.88 -23.87
N ALA A 225 -4.85 24.71 -22.64
CA ALA A 225 -5.60 24.00 -21.58
C ALA A 225 -6.92 24.71 -21.28
N ASP A 226 -6.93 26.03 -21.11
CA ASP A 226 -8.14 26.82 -20.88
C ASP A 226 -9.14 26.69 -22.04
N ARG A 227 -8.66 26.73 -23.27
CA ARG A 227 -9.48 26.56 -24.48
C ARG A 227 -10.12 25.18 -24.54
N VAL A 228 -9.37 24.14 -24.23
CA VAL A 228 -9.87 22.75 -24.25
C VAL A 228 -10.87 22.52 -23.10
N LEU A 229 -10.64 23.12 -21.93
CA LEU A 229 -11.60 23.09 -20.80
C LEU A 229 -12.89 23.80 -21.15
N GLU A 230 -12.85 24.93 -21.84
CA GLU A 230 -14.07 25.64 -22.28
C GLU A 230 -14.86 24.81 -23.32
N LEU A 231 -14.19 24.20 -24.30
CA LEU A 231 -14.85 23.28 -25.23
C LEU A 231 -15.51 22.10 -24.51
N ALA A 232 -14.86 21.55 -23.51
CA ALA A 232 -15.42 20.47 -22.70
C ALA A 232 -16.63 20.92 -21.88
N ARG A 233 -16.63 22.13 -21.33
CA ARG A 233 -17.76 22.71 -20.61
C ARG A 233 -18.98 22.85 -21.52
N GLN A 234 -18.78 23.37 -22.76
CA GLN A 234 -19.83 23.49 -23.74
C GLN A 234 -20.40 22.13 -24.14
N ALA A 235 -19.55 21.14 -24.37
CA ALA A 235 -19.98 19.78 -24.70
C ALA A 235 -20.81 19.12 -23.56
N GLN A 236 -20.41 19.34 -22.30
CA GLN A 236 -21.13 18.81 -21.13
C GLN A 236 -22.57 19.37 -21.02
N CYS A 237 -22.77 20.65 -21.36
CA CYS A 237 -24.08 21.27 -21.31
C CYS A 237 -25.06 20.66 -22.33
N GLN A 238 -24.54 20.00 -23.37
CA GLN A 238 -25.36 19.38 -24.44
C GLN A 238 -25.68 17.91 -24.17
N LEU A 239 -25.03 17.27 -23.17
CA LEU A 239 -25.20 15.86 -22.86
C LEU A 239 -26.16 15.66 -21.67
N PRO A 240 -26.99 14.59 -21.69
CA PRO A 240 -27.77 14.16 -20.53
C PRO A 240 -26.89 13.85 -19.31
N ASN A 241 -27.46 14.02 -18.11
CA ASN A 241 -26.71 13.78 -16.86
C ASN A 241 -26.25 12.35 -16.68
N GLU A 242 -26.98 11.38 -17.23
CA GLU A 242 -26.71 9.95 -17.10
C GLU A 242 -25.81 9.39 -18.24
N ASP A 243 -25.37 10.23 -19.18
CA ASP A 243 -24.54 9.78 -20.30
C ASP A 243 -23.13 9.44 -19.80
N GLN A 244 -22.69 8.22 -20.06
CA GLN A 244 -21.36 7.74 -19.71
C GLN A 244 -20.24 8.60 -20.34
N LYS A 245 -20.44 9.14 -21.54
CA LYS A 245 -19.49 10.05 -22.20
C LYS A 245 -19.32 11.34 -21.42
N ARG A 246 -20.41 11.86 -20.83
CA ARG A 246 -20.36 13.05 -19.98
C ARG A 246 -19.46 12.81 -18.76
N GLN A 247 -19.55 11.63 -18.11
CA GLN A 247 -18.69 11.30 -16.97
C GLN A 247 -17.22 11.25 -17.37
N VAL A 248 -16.88 10.65 -18.51
CA VAL A 248 -15.50 10.61 -19.03
C VAL A 248 -14.95 12.01 -19.28
N ILE A 249 -15.78 12.93 -19.81
CA ILE A 249 -15.37 14.33 -20.01
C ILE A 249 -15.16 15.01 -18.65
N LEU A 250 -16.07 14.84 -17.69
CA LEU A 250 -15.94 15.40 -16.34
C LEU A 250 -14.65 14.96 -15.67
N ASP A 251 -14.37 13.66 -15.66
CA ASP A 251 -13.16 13.10 -15.04
C ASP A 251 -11.88 13.68 -15.67
N SER A 252 -11.85 13.85 -16.99
CA SER A 252 -10.70 14.41 -17.69
C SER A 252 -10.53 15.92 -17.46
N VAL A 253 -11.65 16.66 -17.36
CA VAL A 253 -11.67 18.09 -17.02
C VAL A 253 -11.19 18.31 -15.59
N ASP A 254 -11.70 17.54 -14.64
CA ASP A 254 -11.30 17.62 -13.24
C ASP A 254 -9.82 17.32 -13.08
N LEU A 255 -9.30 16.32 -13.77
CA LEU A 255 -7.89 15.99 -13.76
C LEU A 255 -7.05 17.15 -14.30
N LEU A 256 -7.34 17.68 -15.49
CA LEU A 256 -6.59 18.81 -16.06
C LEU A 256 -6.67 20.04 -15.16
N GLY A 257 -7.84 20.33 -14.58
CA GLY A 257 -8.04 21.41 -13.61
C GLY A 257 -7.15 21.23 -12.37
N GLN A 258 -7.05 20.01 -11.82
CA GLN A 258 -6.16 19.72 -10.70
C GLN A 258 -4.69 19.89 -11.07
N LEU A 259 -4.26 19.48 -12.28
CA LEU A 259 -2.89 19.69 -12.77
C LEU A 259 -2.54 21.17 -12.87
N LEU A 260 -3.44 21.99 -13.40
CA LEU A 260 -3.25 23.45 -13.45
C LEU A 260 -3.16 24.05 -12.04
N LEU A 261 -4.07 23.66 -11.15
CA LEU A 261 -4.10 24.16 -9.76
C LEU A 261 -2.87 23.75 -8.96
N GLN A 262 -2.30 22.58 -9.20
CA GLN A 262 -1.14 22.10 -8.44
C GLN A 262 0.18 22.74 -8.88
N ASP A 263 0.39 22.94 -10.18
CA ASP A 263 1.70 23.27 -10.75
C ASP A 263 1.78 24.69 -11.33
N VAL A 264 0.65 25.37 -11.61
CA VAL A 264 0.61 26.68 -12.26
C VAL A 264 0.14 27.78 -11.30
N GLU A 265 0.87 28.86 -11.25
CA GLU A 265 0.49 30.11 -10.58
C GLU A 265 0.13 31.17 -11.61
N ARG A 266 -1.04 31.77 -11.48
CA ARG A 266 -1.52 32.86 -12.34
C ARG A 266 -1.34 34.17 -11.58
N LYS A 267 -0.63 35.13 -12.19
CA LYS A 267 -0.38 36.46 -11.66
C LYS A 267 -0.82 37.51 -12.70
N ASP A 268 -0.91 38.76 -12.27
CA ASP A 268 -1.29 39.87 -13.16
C ASP A 268 -0.32 40.02 -14.33
N ASP A 269 0.95 39.63 -14.14
CA ASP A 269 2.01 39.68 -15.15
C ASP A 269 2.14 38.40 -15.99
N GLY A 270 1.26 37.42 -15.85
CA GLY A 270 1.23 36.17 -16.62
C GLY A 270 1.21 34.90 -15.76
N VAL A 271 1.70 33.77 -16.33
CA VAL A 271 1.74 32.49 -15.68
C VAL A 271 3.15 32.04 -15.31
N SER A 272 3.31 31.34 -14.22
CA SER A 272 4.58 30.74 -13.79
C SER A 272 4.36 29.35 -13.19
N ILE A 273 5.40 28.53 -13.13
CA ILE A 273 5.36 27.29 -12.38
C ILE A 273 5.41 27.64 -10.89
N LYS A 274 4.53 27.05 -10.07
CA LYS A 274 4.53 27.23 -8.62
C LYS A 274 5.84 26.78 -8.00
N GLU A 275 6.34 27.58 -7.07
CA GLU A 275 7.48 27.19 -6.26
C GLU A 275 7.13 26.06 -5.29
N GLY A 276 8.03 25.09 -5.17
CA GLY A 276 7.86 23.92 -4.31
C GLY A 276 7.02 22.81 -4.93
N VAL A 277 6.70 21.81 -4.13
CA VAL A 277 5.90 20.64 -4.56
C VAL A 277 4.60 20.60 -3.75
N SER A 278 3.47 20.62 -4.44
CA SER A 278 2.16 20.43 -3.80
C SER A 278 2.12 19.11 -3.03
N ARG A 279 1.57 19.12 -1.81
CA ARG A 279 1.48 17.94 -0.94
C ARG A 279 0.82 16.74 -1.63
N ASN A 280 -0.19 16.98 -2.44
CA ASN A 280 -0.95 15.94 -3.13
C ASN A 280 -0.69 15.96 -4.65
N ARG A 281 0.50 16.37 -5.06
CA ARG A 281 0.85 16.45 -6.49
C ARG A 281 0.61 15.13 -7.18
N ILE A 282 -0.12 15.19 -8.31
CA ILE A 282 -0.33 14.09 -9.24
C ILE A 282 0.88 14.03 -10.16
N PRO A 283 1.69 12.97 -10.14
CA PRO A 283 2.90 12.88 -10.96
C PRO A 283 2.66 12.27 -12.34
N SER A 284 1.50 11.65 -12.56
CA SER A 284 1.16 10.96 -13.82
C SER A 284 -0.34 11.09 -14.11
N VAL A 285 -0.66 11.44 -15.35
CA VAL A 285 -2.04 11.51 -15.85
C VAL A 285 -2.63 10.11 -16.06
N HIS A 286 -1.78 9.12 -16.39
CA HIS A 286 -2.21 7.74 -16.59
C HIS A 286 -2.53 7.01 -15.28
N ASP A 287 -1.95 7.46 -14.17
CA ASP A 287 -2.24 6.96 -12.83
C ASP A 287 -2.40 8.12 -11.85
N PRO A 288 -3.57 8.79 -11.84
CA PRO A 288 -3.83 9.98 -11.03
C PRO A 288 -3.86 9.70 -9.53
N GLU A 289 -3.92 8.44 -9.11
CA GLU A 289 -3.88 8.05 -7.69
C GLU A 289 -2.47 7.91 -7.14
N MET A 290 -1.43 7.86 -8.00
CA MET A 290 -0.03 7.89 -7.56
C MET A 290 0.28 9.17 -6.80
N ARG A 291 1.17 9.07 -5.82
CA ARG A 291 1.68 10.24 -5.07
C ARG A 291 3.19 10.15 -4.90
N HIS A 292 3.80 11.33 -4.81
CA HIS A 292 5.21 11.48 -4.46
C HIS A 292 5.42 11.17 -2.99
N GLY A 293 6.18 10.13 -2.67
CA GLY A 293 6.44 9.65 -1.33
C GLY A 293 7.91 9.66 -0.96
N HIS A 294 8.18 9.50 0.35
CA HIS A 294 9.53 9.36 0.90
C HIS A 294 9.62 8.12 1.77
N LYS A 295 10.67 7.34 1.60
CA LYS A 295 11.04 6.28 2.55
C LYS A 295 12.03 6.82 3.59
N SER A 296 12.90 7.73 3.18
CA SER A 296 13.88 8.42 4.04
C SER A 296 14.13 9.83 3.47
N SER A 297 15.00 10.60 4.11
CA SER A 297 15.42 11.91 3.58
C SER A 297 16.07 11.82 2.19
N SER A 298 16.67 10.69 1.85
CA SER A 298 17.38 10.46 0.58
C SER A 298 16.62 9.59 -0.42
N VAL A 299 15.67 8.75 0.03
CA VAL A 299 14.94 7.82 -0.83
C VAL A 299 13.54 8.34 -1.09
N ARG A 300 13.32 8.81 -2.33
CA ARG A 300 12.03 9.27 -2.85
C ARG A 300 11.47 8.25 -3.82
N PHE A 301 10.16 8.20 -3.97
CA PHE A 301 9.48 7.33 -4.93
C PHE A 301 8.15 7.95 -5.37
N ASP A 302 7.65 7.53 -6.51
CA ASP A 302 6.32 7.88 -7.01
C ASP A 302 5.48 6.61 -7.08
N GLY A 303 4.31 6.61 -6.41
CA GLY A 303 3.46 5.43 -6.35
C GLY A 303 2.62 5.35 -5.09
N TYR A 304 2.73 4.21 -4.40
CA TYR A 304 1.87 3.80 -3.29
C TYR A 304 2.68 3.26 -2.12
N LYS A 305 1.99 2.95 -1.01
CA LYS A 305 2.55 2.17 0.10
C LYS A 305 1.68 0.93 0.34
N ALA A 306 2.32 -0.23 0.49
CA ALA A 306 1.69 -1.40 1.06
C ALA A 306 1.70 -1.27 2.58
N ALA A 307 0.54 -1.27 3.23
CA ALA A 307 0.38 -1.42 4.66
C ALA A 307 0.03 -2.88 4.97
N VAL A 308 0.71 -3.47 5.94
CA VAL A 308 0.62 -4.91 6.23
C VAL A 308 0.48 -5.14 7.73
N ALA A 309 -0.44 -6.04 8.11
CA ALA A 309 -0.52 -6.61 9.44
C ALA A 309 -0.12 -8.08 9.40
N VAL A 310 0.70 -8.50 10.34
CA VAL A 310 1.23 -9.86 10.43
C VAL A 310 1.03 -10.36 11.86
N ASP A 311 0.49 -11.57 12.02
CA ASP A 311 0.50 -12.24 13.31
C ASP A 311 1.93 -12.66 13.67
N THR A 312 2.40 -12.25 14.86
CA THR A 312 3.79 -12.44 15.26
C THR A 312 4.16 -13.89 15.54
N ASP A 313 3.21 -14.74 15.88
CA ASP A 313 3.45 -16.13 16.25
C ASP A 313 3.38 -17.05 15.01
N SER A 314 2.31 -16.96 14.23
CA SER A 314 2.17 -17.75 13.01
C SER A 314 2.94 -17.17 11.81
N GLN A 315 3.33 -15.90 11.87
CA GLN A 315 3.93 -15.16 10.77
C GLN A 315 3.03 -15.00 9.53
N LEU A 316 1.73 -15.27 9.65
CA LEU A 316 0.79 -15.06 8.58
C LEU A 316 0.51 -13.56 8.38
N ILE A 317 0.42 -13.15 7.14
CA ILE A 317 -0.11 -11.84 6.79
C ILE A 317 -1.62 -11.92 7.00
N THR A 318 -2.15 -11.12 7.92
CA THR A 318 -3.55 -11.17 8.35
C THR A 318 -4.43 -10.09 7.74
N ALA A 319 -3.81 -8.95 7.38
CA ALA A 319 -4.48 -7.90 6.62
C ALA A 319 -3.48 -7.11 5.77
N VAL A 320 -3.96 -6.53 4.67
CA VAL A 320 -3.17 -5.65 3.80
C VAL A 320 -4.05 -4.53 3.27
N ASP A 321 -3.44 -3.36 3.04
CA ASP A 321 -4.04 -2.25 2.32
C ASP A 321 -3.01 -1.49 1.48
N VAL A 322 -3.50 -0.71 0.50
CA VAL A 322 -2.68 0.15 -0.35
C VAL A 322 -2.98 1.61 -0.02
N LEU A 323 -1.99 2.32 0.49
CA LEU A 323 -2.06 3.73 0.84
C LEU A 323 -1.47 4.60 -0.28
N PRO A 324 -1.88 5.87 -0.40
CA PRO A 324 -1.18 6.84 -1.23
C PRO A 324 0.30 6.95 -0.85
N GLY A 325 1.19 7.17 -1.82
CA GLY A 325 2.64 7.22 -1.58
C GLY A 325 3.08 8.27 -0.54
N ASN A 326 2.35 9.38 -0.42
CA ASN A 326 2.60 10.46 0.54
C ASN A 326 1.90 10.27 1.91
N ALA A 327 1.11 9.21 2.08
CA ALA A 327 0.43 8.96 3.35
C ALA A 327 1.43 8.65 4.47
N PRO A 328 1.21 9.13 5.71
CA PRO A 328 1.94 8.66 6.88
C PRO A 328 1.79 7.14 7.07
N ASP A 329 2.81 6.48 7.59
CA ASP A 329 2.83 5.01 7.72
C ASP A 329 1.78 4.47 8.71
N ASN A 330 1.37 5.27 9.69
CA ASN A 330 0.31 4.96 10.65
C ASN A 330 -1.12 5.19 10.11
N THR A 331 -1.24 5.62 8.85
CA THR A 331 -2.55 5.84 8.22
C THR A 331 -3.32 4.51 8.15
N GLY A 332 -4.55 4.50 8.68
CA GLY A 332 -5.41 3.30 8.66
C GLY A 332 -4.95 2.17 9.60
N ALA A 333 -4.02 2.41 10.53
CA ALA A 333 -3.50 1.38 11.44
C ALA A 333 -4.62 0.62 12.19
N MET A 334 -5.61 1.34 12.73
CA MET A 334 -6.74 0.72 13.42
C MET A 334 -7.60 -0.14 12.48
N ALA A 335 -7.94 0.39 11.30
CA ALA A 335 -8.71 -0.36 10.31
C ALA A 335 -7.99 -1.64 9.86
N LEU A 336 -6.66 -1.62 9.80
CA LEU A 336 -5.85 -2.80 9.46
C LEU A 336 -5.89 -3.85 10.57
N VAL A 337 -5.93 -3.45 11.85
CA VAL A 337 -6.12 -4.33 13.01
C VAL A 337 -7.52 -4.95 12.99
N GLU A 338 -8.56 -4.14 12.83
CA GLU A 338 -9.95 -4.61 12.75
C GLU A 338 -10.14 -5.59 11.58
N GLN A 339 -9.49 -5.31 10.45
CA GLN A 339 -9.51 -6.22 9.31
C GLN A 339 -8.77 -7.54 9.61
N SER A 340 -7.66 -7.51 10.35
CA SER A 340 -6.96 -8.72 10.78
C SER A 340 -7.88 -9.61 11.63
N GLU A 341 -8.62 -9.03 12.56
CA GLU A 341 -9.58 -9.76 13.38
C GLU A 341 -10.70 -10.39 12.54
N LYS A 342 -11.26 -9.59 11.63
CA LYS A 342 -12.30 -10.08 10.73
C LYS A 342 -11.82 -11.25 9.86
N ASN A 343 -10.62 -11.13 9.29
CA ASN A 343 -10.07 -12.13 8.38
C ASN A 343 -9.67 -13.43 9.10
N THR A 344 -9.24 -13.33 10.36
CA THR A 344 -8.73 -14.47 11.13
C THR A 344 -9.72 -15.02 12.15
N ALA A 345 -10.79 -14.30 12.47
CA ALA A 345 -11.66 -14.56 13.62
C ALA A 345 -10.87 -14.69 14.94
N CYS A 346 -9.78 -13.92 15.09
CA CYS A 346 -8.96 -13.82 16.29
C CYS A 346 -9.01 -12.41 16.84
N GLU A 347 -9.06 -12.25 18.16
CA GLU A 347 -8.89 -10.98 18.85
C GLU A 347 -7.41 -10.55 18.82
N VAL A 348 -7.12 -9.30 18.46
CA VAL A 348 -5.77 -8.74 18.55
C VAL A 348 -5.53 -8.15 19.93
N GLU A 349 -4.79 -8.88 20.79
CA GLU A 349 -4.47 -8.45 22.14
C GLU A 349 -3.50 -7.27 22.17
N GLU A 350 -2.48 -7.33 21.32
CA GLU A 350 -1.41 -6.32 21.25
C GLU A 350 -1.06 -6.00 19.79
N THR A 351 -0.88 -4.73 19.52
CA THR A 351 -0.41 -4.24 18.22
C THR A 351 0.99 -3.67 18.36
N MET A 352 1.91 -4.08 17.50
CA MET A 352 3.29 -3.63 17.46
C MET A 352 3.54 -2.81 16.20
N GLY A 353 4.19 -1.65 16.35
CA GLY A 353 4.58 -0.80 15.22
C GLY A 353 6.00 -0.26 15.38
N ASP A 354 6.53 0.33 14.31
CA ASP A 354 7.77 1.10 14.40
C ASP A 354 7.52 2.49 15.01
N CYS A 355 8.50 3.39 14.93
CA CYS A 355 8.36 4.73 15.50
C CYS A 355 7.31 5.60 14.79
N ALA A 356 6.93 5.29 13.54
CA ALA A 356 5.89 6.04 12.82
C ALA A 356 4.50 5.84 13.44
N TYR A 357 4.25 4.68 14.07
CA TYR A 357 3.01 4.40 14.81
C TYR A 357 3.03 4.94 16.25
N GLY A 358 4.18 5.39 16.74
CA GLY A 358 4.39 5.74 18.15
C GLY A 358 3.98 7.16 18.54
N ASP A 359 3.36 7.94 17.69
CA ASP A 359 2.89 9.28 17.98
C ASP A 359 1.70 9.30 18.96
N GLY A 360 1.45 10.46 19.59
CA GLY A 360 0.42 10.57 20.62
C GLY A 360 -1.01 10.41 20.09
N THR A 361 -1.27 10.83 18.86
CA THR A 361 -2.61 10.75 18.25
C THR A 361 -2.96 9.30 17.95
N THR A 362 -2.05 8.55 17.34
CA THR A 362 -2.22 7.12 17.08
C THR A 362 -2.44 6.35 18.37
N ARG A 363 -1.63 6.62 19.42
CA ARG A 363 -1.82 6.00 20.74
C ARG A 363 -3.21 6.29 21.32
N GLN A 364 -3.67 7.53 21.22
CA GLN A 364 -4.99 7.90 21.70
C GLN A 364 -6.11 7.16 20.95
N THR A 365 -5.97 6.98 19.65
CA THR A 365 -6.93 6.20 18.84
C THR A 365 -7.02 4.76 19.35
N PHE A 366 -5.89 4.11 19.63
CA PHE A 366 -5.86 2.76 20.19
C PHE A 366 -6.46 2.69 21.60
N VAL A 367 -6.12 3.63 22.47
CA VAL A 367 -6.68 3.72 23.84
C VAL A 367 -8.20 3.91 23.78
N ASN A 368 -8.70 4.81 22.94
CA ASN A 368 -10.14 5.04 22.77
C ASN A 368 -10.89 3.79 22.29
N ALA A 369 -10.23 2.92 21.52
CA ALA A 369 -10.75 1.63 21.08
C ALA A 369 -10.52 0.49 22.10
N GLY A 370 -9.98 0.77 23.30
CA GLY A 370 -9.66 -0.23 24.31
C GLY A 370 -8.52 -1.18 23.92
N ARG A 371 -7.61 -0.76 23.01
CA ARG A 371 -6.57 -1.61 22.44
C ARG A 371 -5.17 -1.18 22.88
N THR A 372 -4.25 -2.14 22.92
CA THR A 372 -2.85 -1.92 23.26
C THR A 372 -2.00 -1.67 22.03
N LEU A 373 -1.25 -0.56 22.01
CA LEU A 373 -0.25 -0.25 20.99
C LEU A 373 1.15 -0.16 21.60
N VAL A 374 2.05 -1.01 21.12
CA VAL A 374 3.46 -1.01 21.49
C VAL A 374 4.28 -0.52 20.31
N ALA A 375 4.78 0.70 20.41
CA ALA A 375 5.61 1.32 19.38
C ALA A 375 6.63 2.26 20.05
N LYS A 376 7.77 2.47 19.40
CA LYS A 376 8.77 3.43 19.88
C LYS A 376 8.23 4.85 19.75
N VAL A 377 8.40 5.68 20.78
CA VAL A 377 8.06 7.09 20.67
C VAL A 377 9.01 7.77 19.70
N PRO A 378 8.51 8.55 18.71
CA PRO A 378 9.37 9.27 17.79
C PRO A 378 10.30 10.23 18.54
N GLY A 379 11.60 10.08 18.38
CA GLY A 379 12.58 11.02 18.91
C GLY A 379 12.63 12.27 18.02
N ARG A 380 12.71 13.44 18.63
CA ARG A 380 13.05 14.68 17.95
C ARG A 380 14.43 15.14 18.42
N PRO A 381 15.52 14.57 17.93
CA PRO A 381 16.85 14.95 18.37
C PRO A 381 17.11 16.40 17.95
N ASN A 382 17.19 17.28 18.95
CA ASN A 382 17.77 18.58 18.73
C ASN A 382 19.28 18.45 18.96
N LYS A 383 20.03 18.32 17.88
CA LYS A 383 21.49 18.10 17.94
C LYS A 383 22.27 19.24 18.61
N ALA A 384 21.68 20.43 18.70
CA ALA A 384 22.33 21.62 19.23
C ALA A 384 21.93 21.96 20.67
N TYR A 385 20.74 21.50 21.11
CA TYR A 385 20.17 21.90 22.40
C TYR A 385 19.54 20.72 23.11
N PHE A 386 19.41 20.81 24.46
CA PHE A 386 18.73 19.79 25.26
C PHE A 386 17.37 19.43 24.63
N PRO A 387 17.11 18.19 24.27
CA PRO A 387 15.82 17.73 23.81
C PRO A 387 14.79 17.79 24.96
N LYS A 388 13.51 17.61 24.63
CA LYS A 388 12.42 17.62 25.60
C LYS A 388 12.59 16.54 26.68
N GLU A 389 13.14 15.42 26.30
CA GLU A 389 13.36 14.24 27.14
C GLU A 389 14.29 14.51 28.34
N ASP A 390 15.14 15.50 28.24
CA ASP A 390 16.02 15.93 29.36
C ASP A 390 15.30 16.76 30.40
N PHE A 391 14.03 17.15 30.17
CA PHE A 391 13.20 17.89 31.09
C PHE A 391 12.24 16.94 31.81
N GLN A 392 12.23 16.99 33.14
CA GLN A 392 11.29 16.24 33.95
C GLN A 392 9.95 16.97 33.98
N ILE A 393 8.92 16.39 33.37
CA ILE A 393 7.57 16.95 33.33
C ILE A 393 6.66 16.10 34.21
N ASP A 394 6.30 16.63 35.37
CA ASP A 394 5.29 16.06 36.26
C ASP A 394 3.91 16.62 35.87
N LEU A 395 3.07 15.77 35.34
CA LEU A 395 1.73 16.14 34.89
C LEU A 395 0.74 16.28 36.04
N VAL A 396 0.99 15.61 37.17
CA VAL A 396 0.14 15.64 38.36
C VAL A 396 0.33 16.97 39.11
N THR A 397 1.58 17.31 39.44
CA THR A 397 1.88 18.56 40.13
C THR A 397 1.92 19.79 39.21
N GLY A 398 1.98 19.54 37.90
CA GLY A 398 2.08 20.58 36.88
C GLY A 398 3.44 21.30 36.87
N ILE A 399 4.50 20.61 37.27
CA ILE A 399 5.87 21.14 37.37
C ILE A 399 6.70 20.61 36.19
N CYS A 400 7.52 21.48 35.61
CA CYS A 400 8.57 21.10 34.66
C CYS A 400 9.92 21.51 35.21
N THR A 401 10.84 20.55 35.40
CA THR A 401 12.20 20.78 35.88
C THR A 401 13.20 20.63 34.74
N CYS A 402 14.10 21.60 34.58
CA CYS A 402 15.11 21.58 33.50
C CYS A 402 16.39 20.81 33.92
N PRO A 403 17.30 20.49 32.98
CA PRO A 403 18.57 19.81 33.30
C PRO A 403 19.50 20.52 34.30
N ALA A 404 19.30 21.83 34.50
CA ALA A 404 20.00 22.61 35.54
C ALA A 404 19.28 22.60 36.90
N GLY A 405 18.25 21.75 37.09
CA GLY A 405 17.49 21.64 38.36
C GLY A 405 16.49 22.77 38.60
N GLN A 406 16.29 23.72 37.69
CA GLN A 406 15.31 24.79 37.85
C GLN A 406 13.92 24.32 37.45
N SER A 407 12.91 24.67 38.27
CA SER A 407 11.53 24.25 38.07
C SER A 407 10.62 25.42 37.70
N THR A 408 9.56 25.13 36.90
CA THR A 408 8.53 26.11 36.56
C THR A 408 7.14 25.45 36.56
N ARG A 409 6.12 26.22 36.97
CA ARG A 409 4.69 25.90 36.82
C ARG A 409 4.02 26.77 35.74
N ILE A 410 4.76 27.71 35.14
CA ILE A 410 4.22 28.70 34.23
C ILE A 410 3.90 27.98 32.91
N ARG A 411 2.61 27.82 32.62
CA ARG A 411 2.10 27.30 31.34
C ARG A 411 1.57 28.44 30.48
N ARG A 412 1.90 28.42 29.20
CA ARG A 412 1.38 29.37 28.21
C ARG A 412 1.19 28.75 26.86
N ARG A 413 0.37 29.37 26.01
CA ARG A 413 0.29 29.01 24.58
C ARG A 413 1.59 29.40 23.91
N LEU A 414 2.21 28.45 23.25
CA LEU A 414 3.42 28.66 22.47
C LEU A 414 3.08 29.21 21.06
N LYS A 415 4.10 29.52 20.26
CA LYS A 415 3.88 29.94 18.88
C LYS A 415 3.13 28.86 18.12
N SER A 416 2.21 29.28 17.25
CA SER A 416 1.54 28.38 16.34
C SER A 416 2.53 27.77 15.34
N HIS A 417 2.30 26.53 14.97
CA HIS A 417 3.02 25.83 13.91
C HIS A 417 2.03 25.01 13.08
N PRO A 418 2.35 24.67 11.82
CA PRO A 418 1.52 23.79 11.01
C PRO A 418 1.32 22.43 11.71
N ASP A 419 0.09 21.91 11.70
CA ASP A 419 -0.25 20.60 12.29
C ASP A 419 0.09 19.41 11.35
N GLY A 420 0.55 19.72 10.15
CA GLY A 420 0.83 18.73 9.11
C GLY A 420 -0.41 18.21 8.36
N GLN A 421 -1.60 18.68 8.74
CA GLN A 421 -2.87 18.35 8.07
C GLN A 421 -3.50 19.54 7.32
N GLY A 422 -2.75 20.63 7.19
CA GLY A 422 -3.20 21.87 6.56
C GLY A 422 -3.74 22.92 7.54
N GLY A 423 -3.77 22.61 8.85
CA GLY A 423 -4.17 23.52 9.92
C GLY A 423 -2.97 24.07 10.70
N TRP A 424 -3.29 24.93 11.67
CA TRP A 424 -2.31 25.52 12.58
C TRP A 424 -2.61 25.13 14.02
N GLN A 425 -1.62 24.54 14.70
CA GLN A 425 -1.71 24.21 16.13
C GLN A 425 -0.97 25.24 16.97
N ARG A 426 -1.56 25.58 18.10
CA ARG A 426 -0.96 26.43 19.11
C ARG A 426 -0.84 25.64 20.41
N PRO A 427 0.25 24.88 20.61
CA PRO A 427 0.38 23.96 21.72
C PRO A 427 0.54 24.74 23.05
N TRP A 428 0.12 24.11 24.14
CA TRP A 428 0.52 24.49 25.46
C TRP A 428 1.99 24.11 25.71
N GLY A 429 2.66 24.82 26.61
CA GLY A 429 4.01 24.47 27.03
C GLY A 429 4.42 25.19 28.28
N PHE A 430 5.45 24.67 28.91
CA PHE A 430 6.11 25.30 30.05
C PHE A 430 7.04 26.39 29.57
N SER A 431 7.16 27.44 30.37
CA SER A 431 8.05 28.58 30.13
C SER A 431 8.90 28.87 31.35
N PHE A 432 10.19 28.85 31.17
CA PHE A 432 11.16 29.24 32.21
C PHE A 432 11.41 30.73 32.16
N ASP A 433 11.64 31.33 33.33
CA ASP A 433 11.92 32.76 33.45
C ASP A 433 13.20 33.15 32.72
N ASN A 434 13.17 34.29 32.05
CA ASN A 434 14.30 34.82 31.28
C ASN A 434 15.53 35.11 32.14
N ARG A 435 15.33 35.58 33.38
CA ARG A 435 16.41 35.90 34.30
C ARG A 435 17.13 34.65 34.76
N ILE A 436 16.36 33.60 35.13
CA ILE A 436 16.90 32.29 35.52
C ILE A 436 17.69 31.67 34.34
N CYS A 437 17.11 31.64 33.16
CA CYS A 437 17.80 31.12 31.98
C CYS A 437 18.99 31.99 31.54
N GLY A 438 18.94 33.29 31.82
CA GLY A 438 20.03 34.25 31.51
C GLY A 438 21.30 33.99 32.29
N ALA A 439 21.16 33.64 33.56
CA ALA A 439 22.28 33.34 34.50
C ALA A 439 22.69 31.83 34.46
N CYS A 440 22.01 30.99 33.70
CA CYS A 440 22.23 29.56 33.73
C CYS A 440 23.54 29.15 33.01
N PRO A 441 24.41 28.36 33.66
CA PRO A 441 25.66 27.90 33.03
C PRO A 441 25.43 26.98 31.81
N LEU A 442 24.28 26.31 31.73
CA LEU A 442 23.93 25.45 30.62
C LEU A 442 23.18 26.18 29.50
N ARG A 443 23.08 27.49 29.54
CA ARG A 443 22.30 28.31 28.59
C ARG A 443 22.68 28.02 27.14
N SER A 444 23.97 27.94 26.82
CA SER A 444 24.47 27.70 25.45
C SER A 444 23.98 26.37 24.86
N LYS A 445 23.76 25.36 25.68
CA LYS A 445 23.23 24.04 25.32
C LYS A 445 21.70 23.96 25.46
N CYS A 446 21.02 25.03 25.87
CA CYS A 446 19.59 24.98 26.17
C CYS A 446 18.74 25.95 25.35
N VAL A 447 19.21 27.14 25.04
CA VAL A 447 18.42 28.23 24.43
C VAL A 447 19.08 28.76 23.17
N ALA A 448 18.41 28.59 22.01
CA ALA A 448 18.86 29.10 20.69
C ALA A 448 18.72 30.63 20.52
N GLY A 449 18.02 31.31 21.41
CA GLY A 449 17.65 32.71 21.21
C GLY A 449 18.66 33.72 21.73
N LYS A 450 18.53 34.97 21.22
CA LYS A 450 19.30 36.14 21.72
C LYS A 450 19.14 36.32 23.23
N LYS A 451 20.07 37.10 23.88
CA LYS A 451 19.95 37.49 25.29
C LYS A 451 18.52 37.99 25.60
N GLY A 452 17.93 37.55 26.71
CA GLY A 452 16.59 37.96 27.15
C GLY A 452 15.44 36.97 26.84
N LYS A 453 15.71 35.79 26.24
CA LYS A 453 14.69 34.73 26.10
C LYS A 453 14.95 33.56 27.04
N GLY A 454 13.88 33.03 27.67
CA GLY A 454 13.89 31.80 28.42
C GLY A 454 13.59 30.57 27.58
N ARG A 455 13.85 29.39 28.12
CA ARG A 455 13.50 28.10 27.50
C ARG A 455 11.99 27.89 27.53
N THR A 456 11.44 27.34 26.45
CA THR A 456 10.08 26.82 26.42
C THR A 456 10.10 25.34 26.09
N VAL A 457 9.22 24.56 26.72
CA VAL A 457 9.06 23.10 26.48
C VAL A 457 7.60 22.85 26.12
N SER A 458 7.37 22.37 24.90
CA SER A 458 6.01 22.09 24.40
C SER A 458 5.40 20.87 25.11
N LEU A 459 4.12 20.96 25.43
CA LEU A 459 3.33 19.90 26.04
C LEU A 459 2.41 19.30 24.96
N HIS A 460 2.55 18.00 24.71
CA HIS A 460 1.67 17.31 23.78
C HIS A 460 0.29 17.09 24.41
N PRO A 461 -0.83 17.14 23.68
CA PRO A 461 -2.15 16.81 24.25
C PRO A 461 -2.19 15.43 24.92
N GLN A 462 -1.51 14.44 24.35
CA GLN A 462 -1.38 13.08 24.88
C GLN A 462 -0.04 12.84 25.60
N GLU A 463 0.46 13.85 26.34
CA GLU A 463 1.77 13.74 27.00
C GLU A 463 1.85 12.56 27.97
N ALA A 464 0.76 12.26 28.69
CA ALA A 464 0.71 11.14 29.63
C ALA A 464 0.98 9.80 28.92
N LEU A 465 0.34 9.55 27.78
CA LEU A 465 0.56 8.33 26.98
C LEU A 465 1.99 8.24 26.45
N LEU A 466 2.57 9.38 26.05
CA LEU A 466 3.95 9.42 25.56
C LEU A 466 4.96 9.15 26.69
N GLN A 467 4.71 9.65 27.91
CA GLN A 467 5.56 9.36 29.07
C GLN A 467 5.50 7.89 29.47
N GLN A 468 4.30 7.32 29.55
CA GLN A 468 4.12 5.89 29.80
C GLN A 468 4.87 5.03 28.75
N ALA A 469 4.71 5.38 27.47
CA ALA A 469 5.39 4.67 26.39
C ALA A 469 6.92 4.80 26.46
N ARG A 470 7.47 5.96 26.85
CA ARG A 470 8.91 6.15 27.06
C ARG A 470 9.42 5.32 28.23
N ALA A 471 8.69 5.29 29.34
CA ALA A 471 9.03 4.46 30.49
C ALA A 471 9.06 2.98 30.11
N PHE A 472 8.05 2.50 29.39
CA PHE A 472 8.01 1.12 28.87
C PHE A 472 9.17 0.85 27.90
N GLN A 473 9.50 1.80 27.01
CA GLN A 473 10.61 1.66 26.05
C GLN A 473 11.98 1.47 26.71
N GLN A 474 12.16 1.95 27.94
CA GLN A 474 13.38 1.78 28.73
C GLN A 474 13.39 0.46 29.51
N SER A 475 12.28 -0.25 29.58
CA SER A 475 12.19 -1.53 30.30
C SER A 475 12.83 -2.69 29.50
N PRO A 476 13.37 -3.72 30.18
CA PRO A 476 13.86 -4.91 29.51
C PRO A 476 12.81 -5.63 28.64
N ALA A 477 11.52 -5.53 29.01
CA ALA A 477 10.41 -6.12 28.27
C ALA A 477 10.27 -5.57 26.86
N PHE A 478 10.66 -4.31 26.62
CA PHE A 478 10.58 -3.69 25.28
C PHE A 478 11.48 -4.39 24.24
N ALA A 479 12.58 -5.02 24.66
CA ALA A 479 13.47 -5.77 23.77
C ALA A 479 12.75 -6.96 23.10
N GLU A 480 11.87 -7.63 23.84
CA GLU A 480 11.04 -8.74 23.32
C GLU A 480 10.08 -8.26 22.22
N TYR A 481 9.37 -7.15 22.46
CA TYR A 481 8.48 -6.56 21.46
C TYR A 481 9.23 -6.17 20.19
N ARG A 482 10.41 -5.59 20.32
CA ARG A 482 11.24 -5.23 19.16
C ARG A 482 11.65 -6.47 18.34
N ARG A 483 11.96 -7.59 19.01
CA ARG A 483 12.29 -8.85 18.35
C ARG A 483 11.07 -9.44 17.62
N ARG A 484 9.91 -9.49 18.28
CA ARG A 484 8.66 -9.98 17.67
C ARG A 484 8.25 -9.16 16.46
N ARG A 485 8.40 -7.84 16.50
CA ARG A 485 8.08 -6.96 15.38
C ARG A 485 8.89 -7.29 14.10
N GLN A 486 10.11 -7.83 14.21
CA GLN A 486 10.93 -8.16 13.03
C GLN A 486 10.25 -9.11 12.05
N VAL A 487 9.26 -9.88 12.49
CA VAL A 487 8.50 -10.78 11.63
C VAL A 487 7.85 -10.05 10.47
N VAL A 488 7.28 -8.86 10.69
CA VAL A 488 6.63 -8.09 9.61
C VAL A 488 7.63 -7.66 8.54
N GLU A 489 8.88 -7.36 8.91
CA GLU A 489 9.93 -7.02 7.95
C GLU A 489 10.26 -8.19 7.02
N HIS A 490 10.33 -9.42 7.57
CA HIS A 490 10.53 -10.64 6.78
C HIS A 490 9.35 -10.89 5.82
N ARG A 491 8.11 -10.64 6.26
CA ARG A 491 6.92 -10.80 5.41
C ARG A 491 6.87 -9.74 4.32
N LEU A 492 7.23 -8.49 4.61
CA LEU A 492 7.38 -7.45 3.60
C LEU A 492 8.48 -7.80 2.58
N ALA A 493 9.61 -8.33 3.02
CA ALA A 493 10.66 -8.80 2.12
C ALA A 493 10.14 -9.92 1.19
N ARG A 494 9.32 -10.84 1.70
CA ARG A 494 8.67 -11.88 0.89
C ARG A 494 7.71 -11.29 -0.14
N LEU A 495 6.90 -10.30 0.22
CA LEU A 495 6.03 -9.60 -0.74
C LEU A 495 6.84 -8.92 -1.85
N VAL A 496 7.97 -8.29 -1.50
CA VAL A 496 8.88 -7.71 -2.50
C VAL A 496 9.45 -8.78 -3.43
N GLN A 497 9.84 -9.94 -2.91
CA GLN A 497 10.27 -11.09 -3.73
C GLN A 497 9.15 -11.56 -4.68
N LEU A 498 7.88 -11.43 -4.30
CA LEU A 498 6.72 -11.72 -5.14
C LEU A 498 6.33 -10.58 -6.09
N GLY A 499 7.15 -9.55 -6.22
CA GLY A 499 7.01 -8.49 -7.21
C GLY A 499 6.27 -7.24 -6.74
N ILE A 500 5.97 -7.10 -5.42
CA ILE A 500 5.21 -5.94 -4.90
C ILE A 500 6.02 -4.63 -4.90
N ARG A 501 7.33 -4.65 -5.18
CA ARG A 501 8.12 -3.42 -5.30
C ARG A 501 7.64 -2.51 -6.43
N GLN A 502 7.04 -3.08 -7.48
CA GLN A 502 6.52 -2.38 -8.64
C GLN A 502 5.05 -2.72 -8.85
N SER A 503 4.18 -1.72 -8.96
CA SER A 503 2.80 -1.94 -9.39
C SER A 503 2.77 -2.43 -10.85
N ARG A 504 1.96 -3.44 -11.14
CA ARG A 504 1.67 -3.93 -12.50
C ARG A 504 0.51 -3.20 -13.15
N TYR A 505 -0.23 -2.42 -12.38
CA TYR A 505 -1.50 -1.83 -12.78
C TYR A 505 -1.58 -0.36 -12.39
N PHE A 506 -2.38 0.39 -13.11
CA PHE A 506 -2.79 1.73 -12.73
C PHE A 506 -3.89 1.68 -11.67
N GLY A 507 -3.83 2.57 -10.70
CA GLY A 507 -4.81 2.77 -9.65
C GLY A 507 -4.65 1.86 -8.44
N ARG A 508 -5.15 2.34 -7.30
CA ARG A 508 -5.02 1.67 -5.99
C ARG A 508 -5.77 0.35 -5.92
N VAL A 509 -6.96 0.28 -6.52
CA VAL A 509 -7.80 -0.93 -6.48
C VAL A 509 -7.09 -2.12 -7.12
N LYS A 510 -6.51 -1.92 -8.30
CA LYS A 510 -5.77 -2.97 -9.01
C LYS A 510 -4.41 -3.28 -8.35
N THR A 511 -3.75 -2.28 -7.78
CA THR A 511 -2.54 -2.47 -6.98
C THR A 511 -2.85 -3.26 -5.70
N ARG A 512 -4.00 -3.03 -5.08
CA ARG A 512 -4.50 -3.81 -3.93
C ARG A 512 -4.78 -5.26 -4.32
N PHE A 513 -5.35 -5.50 -5.50
CA PHE A 513 -5.49 -6.86 -6.05
C PHE A 513 -4.14 -7.56 -6.10
N GLN A 514 -3.11 -6.92 -6.68
CA GLN A 514 -1.75 -7.48 -6.75
C GLN A 514 -1.20 -7.80 -5.36
N LEU A 515 -1.39 -6.90 -4.39
CA LEU A 515 -0.92 -7.07 -3.02
C LEU A 515 -1.62 -8.24 -2.31
N LEU A 516 -2.95 -8.37 -2.46
CA LEU A 516 -3.73 -9.47 -1.89
C LEU A 516 -3.31 -10.83 -2.47
N MET A 517 -3.10 -10.92 -3.79
CA MET A 517 -2.60 -12.12 -4.43
C MET A 517 -1.21 -12.51 -3.91
N ALA A 518 -0.29 -11.54 -3.77
CA ALA A 518 1.03 -11.80 -3.22
C ALA A 518 0.98 -12.22 -1.75
N ALA A 519 0.10 -11.62 -0.95
CA ALA A 519 -0.11 -12.01 0.45
C ALA A 519 -0.68 -13.44 0.56
N THR A 520 -1.62 -13.79 -0.32
CA THR A 520 -2.17 -15.16 -0.42
C THR A 520 -1.06 -16.17 -0.70
N VAL A 521 -0.25 -15.93 -1.74
CA VAL A 521 0.88 -16.81 -2.10
C VAL A 521 1.90 -16.87 -0.96
N ALA A 522 2.21 -15.73 -0.33
CA ALA A 522 3.12 -15.68 0.81
C ALA A 522 2.61 -16.53 2.00
N ASN A 523 1.32 -16.49 2.31
CA ASN A 523 0.71 -17.29 3.35
C ASN A 523 0.71 -18.78 2.98
N LEU A 524 0.25 -19.14 1.78
CA LEU A 524 0.18 -20.54 1.35
C LEU A 524 1.57 -21.19 1.27
N THR A 525 2.60 -20.47 0.80
CA THR A 525 3.98 -20.99 0.79
C THR A 525 4.52 -21.24 2.20
N LEU A 526 4.15 -20.38 3.16
CA LEU A 526 4.54 -20.56 4.56
C LEU A 526 3.84 -21.78 5.19
N VAL A 527 2.54 -21.94 4.96
CA VAL A 527 1.76 -23.09 5.45
C VAL A 527 2.27 -24.39 4.82
N ALA A 528 2.56 -24.40 3.51
CA ALA A 528 3.11 -25.56 2.81
C ALA A 528 4.42 -26.04 3.43
N ALA A 529 5.37 -25.12 3.63
CA ALA A 529 6.66 -25.44 4.26
C ALA A 529 6.49 -26.00 5.69
N LYS A 530 5.54 -25.48 6.46
CA LYS A 530 5.28 -25.95 7.83
C LYS A 530 4.60 -27.33 7.87
N MET A 531 3.66 -27.57 6.97
CA MET A 531 3.02 -28.88 6.85
C MET A 531 4.06 -29.98 6.54
N GLU A 532 5.03 -29.70 5.69
CA GLU A 532 6.10 -30.64 5.37
C GLU A 532 6.99 -30.92 6.60
N MET A 533 7.40 -29.88 7.32
CA MET A 533 8.15 -30.03 8.59
C MET A 533 7.41 -30.88 9.62
N MET A 534 6.07 -30.69 9.73
CA MET A 534 5.25 -31.47 10.66
C MET A 534 5.15 -32.94 10.24
N LYS A 535 5.09 -33.27 8.95
CA LYS A 535 5.11 -34.64 8.45
C LYS A 535 6.45 -35.32 8.76
N VAL A 536 7.56 -34.66 8.50
CA VAL A 536 8.90 -35.16 8.81
C VAL A 536 9.05 -35.44 10.31
N ALA A 537 8.65 -34.49 11.17
CA ALA A 537 8.71 -34.67 12.62
C ALA A 537 7.84 -35.84 13.11
N ARG A 538 6.64 -36.05 12.57
CA ARG A 538 5.79 -37.20 12.89
C ARG A 538 6.41 -38.51 12.41
N GLY A 539 6.99 -38.53 11.22
CA GLY A 539 7.70 -39.71 10.70
C GLY A 539 8.90 -40.09 11.59
N MET A 540 9.69 -39.11 12.03
CA MET A 540 10.81 -39.35 12.97
C MET A 540 10.33 -39.87 14.33
N ASN A 541 9.23 -39.32 14.90
CA ASN A 541 8.68 -39.80 16.17
C ASN A 541 8.14 -41.23 16.05
N ASN A 542 7.50 -41.58 14.94
CA ASN A 542 7.03 -42.95 14.70
C ASN A 542 8.20 -43.93 14.53
N MET A 543 9.29 -43.55 13.89
CA MET A 543 10.50 -44.37 13.79
C MET A 543 11.19 -44.57 15.16
N LEU A 544 11.23 -43.49 15.98
CA LEU A 544 11.80 -43.57 17.34
C LEU A 544 10.93 -44.46 18.23
N SER A 545 9.61 -44.31 18.20
CA SER A 545 8.70 -45.16 18.99
C SER A 545 8.73 -46.63 18.56
N SER A 546 8.84 -46.90 17.25
CA SER A 546 8.99 -48.29 16.76
C SER A 546 10.33 -48.91 17.16
N ARG A 547 11.42 -48.16 17.19
CA ARG A 547 12.73 -48.59 17.66
C ARG A 547 12.76 -48.82 19.17
N VAL A 548 12.11 -47.96 19.96
CA VAL A 548 11.97 -48.12 21.41
C VAL A 548 11.14 -49.36 21.73
N ASN A 549 10.00 -49.56 21.04
CA ASN A 549 9.17 -50.74 21.21
C ASN A 549 9.89 -52.04 20.78
N ALA A 550 10.74 -52.01 19.76
CA ALA A 550 11.56 -53.12 19.37
C ALA A 550 12.66 -53.44 20.38
N LEU A 551 13.21 -52.45 21.10
CA LEU A 551 14.19 -52.60 22.18
C LEU A 551 13.55 -53.08 23.48
N ILE A 552 12.30 -52.86 23.72
CA ILE A 552 11.55 -53.35 24.93
C ILE A 552 11.03 -54.77 24.71
N ALA A 553 10.95 -55.25 23.47
CA ALA A 553 10.51 -56.60 23.12
C ALA A 553 11.64 -57.63 23.07
N PHE A 554 12.88 -57.25 23.36
CA PHE A 554 14.02 -58.10 23.64
C PHE A 554 14.34 -58.05 25.15
#